data_3d78102e8e63a99b86e29eff043d9e71
#
_entry.id   3d78102e8e63a99b86e29eff043d9e71
#
_cell.length_a   1.000
_cell.length_b   1.000
_cell.length_c   1.000
_cell.angle_alpha   90.00
_cell.angle_beta   90.00
_cell.angle_gamma   90.00
#
_symmetry.space_group_name_H-M   'P 1'
#
loop_
_entity.id
_entity.type
_entity.pdbx_description
1 polymer ?
#
loop_
_entity_poly.entity_id
_entity_poly.type
_entity_poly.pdbx_seq_one_letter_code
_entity_poly.pdbx_strand_id
1 'polypeptide(L)'
;ALYRLRRKMGMQFQQGGLFTDLSVFENIAFQMREKTALPEDMINDLVLMKLNAVGLRGAAKLMPAECSGGMVRRVGLARAIALDPDLIMYDEPFAGLDPISCNVVGKLIRRLNDALGVTSIVVSYDAQESLRCIDYVYF
;
A
#
# COMPACT_ATOMS: atom_id res chain seq x y z
N ALA A 1 4.77 18.88 16.01
CA ALA A 1 5.84 18.38 15.13
C ALA A 1 5.59 16.92 14.73
N LEU A 2 5.41 15.99 15.67
CA LEU A 2 5.23 14.55 15.43
C LEU A 2 4.02 14.21 14.52
N TYR A 3 2.90 14.89 14.70
CA TYR A 3 1.68 14.67 13.91
C TYR A 3 1.87 15.05 12.42
N ARG A 4 2.61 16.14 12.15
CA ARG A 4 2.98 16.52 10.79
C ARG A 4 3.88 15.50 10.12
N LEU A 5 4.83 14.94 10.87
CA LEU A 5 5.75 13.91 10.37
C LEU A 5 4.99 12.63 10.00
N ARG A 6 4.09 12.15 10.87
CA ARG A 6 3.27 10.96 10.61
C ARG A 6 2.39 11.07 9.36
N ARG A 7 1.93 12.27 9.01
CA ARG A 7 1.15 12.50 7.77
C ARG A 7 1.96 12.29 6.50
N LYS A 8 3.29 12.42 6.61
CA LYS A 8 4.24 12.23 5.50
C LYS A 8 4.78 10.80 5.41
N MET A 9 4.30 9.92 6.26
CA MET A 9 4.72 8.53 6.32
C MET A 9 3.55 7.61 5.99
N GLY A 10 3.77 6.71 5.03
CA GLY A 10 2.88 5.60 4.74
C GLY A 10 3.40 4.32 5.39
N MET A 11 2.51 3.43 5.78
CA MET A 11 2.89 2.11 6.28
C MET A 11 2.01 1.02 5.70
N GLN A 12 2.65 -0.01 5.18
CA GLN A 12 2.01 -1.25 4.78
C GLN A 12 2.34 -2.30 5.84
N PHE A 13 1.32 -2.73 6.56
CA PHE A 13 1.45 -3.72 7.63
C PHE A 13 1.54 -5.13 7.08
N GLN A 14 2.15 -6.03 7.85
CA GLN A 14 2.13 -7.46 7.61
C GLN A 14 0.68 -7.93 7.39
N GLN A 15 0.46 -8.83 6.44
CA GLN A 15 -0.86 -9.33 6.04
C GLN A 15 -1.83 -8.24 5.53
N GLY A 16 -1.33 -7.06 5.13
CA GLY A 16 -2.14 -5.94 4.64
C GLY A 16 -2.75 -5.07 5.72
N GLY A 17 -3.03 -5.60 6.92
CA GLY A 17 -3.60 -4.86 8.06
C GLY A 17 -4.88 -4.10 7.72
N LEU A 18 -5.74 -4.67 6.86
CA LEU A 18 -6.99 -4.04 6.45
C LEU A 18 -8.05 -4.14 7.56
N PHE A 19 -8.92 -3.14 7.62
CA PHE A 19 -10.14 -3.22 8.41
C PHE A 19 -11.08 -4.21 7.75
N THR A 20 -11.46 -5.26 8.48
CA THR A 20 -12.22 -6.39 7.94
C THR A 20 -13.67 -6.10 7.66
N ASP A 21 -14.23 -5.11 8.32
CA ASP A 21 -15.60 -4.62 8.22
C ASP A 21 -15.78 -3.42 7.26
N LEU A 22 -14.68 -2.98 6.62
CA LEU A 22 -14.69 -1.95 5.60
C LEU A 22 -14.37 -2.54 4.22
N SER A 23 -15.02 -2.02 3.17
CA SER A 23 -14.68 -2.39 1.80
C SER A 23 -13.25 -1.98 1.43
N VAL A 24 -12.76 -2.49 0.31
CA VAL A 24 -11.46 -2.09 -0.27
C VAL A 24 -11.42 -0.56 -0.46
N PHE A 25 -12.48 0.02 -1.01
CA PHE A 25 -12.60 1.47 -1.17
C PHE A 25 -12.48 2.20 0.17
N GLU A 26 -13.27 1.80 1.17
CA GLU A 26 -13.32 2.44 2.48
C GLU A 26 -11.99 2.32 3.25
N ASN A 27 -11.27 1.22 3.10
CA ASN A 27 -9.94 1.03 3.68
C ASN A 27 -8.94 2.10 3.22
N ILE A 28 -9.10 2.64 2.02
CA ILE A 28 -8.23 3.69 1.48
C ILE A 28 -8.83 5.08 1.78
N ALA A 29 -10.13 5.25 1.56
CA ALA A 29 -10.85 6.51 1.74
C ALA A 29 -10.80 7.03 3.17
N PHE A 30 -10.84 6.13 4.15
CA PHE A 30 -10.83 6.46 5.57
C PHE A 30 -9.70 7.43 5.94
N GLN A 31 -8.48 7.17 5.50
CA GLN A 31 -7.35 8.06 5.81
C GLN A 31 -7.48 9.44 5.15
N MET A 32 -8.04 9.50 3.96
CA MET A 32 -8.26 10.77 3.27
C MET A 32 -9.30 11.61 4.00
N ARG A 33 -10.41 11.01 4.43
CA ARG A 33 -11.46 11.69 5.21
C ARG A 33 -10.95 12.21 6.55
N GLU A 34 -10.17 11.40 7.27
CA GLU A 34 -9.67 11.75 8.60
C GLU A 34 -8.56 12.81 8.58
N LYS A 35 -7.77 12.87 7.52
CA LYS A 35 -6.53 13.67 7.50
C LYS A 35 -6.55 14.80 6.48
N THR A 36 -7.59 14.94 5.69
CA THR A 36 -7.72 16.00 4.69
C THR A 36 -9.11 16.63 4.76
N ALA A 37 -9.26 17.81 4.16
CA ALA A 37 -10.54 18.50 3.98
C ALA A 37 -11.07 18.34 2.55
N LEU A 38 -10.70 17.25 1.84
CA LEU A 38 -11.11 17.02 0.47
C LEU A 38 -12.61 16.67 0.40
N PRO A 39 -13.33 17.16 -0.62
CA PRO A 39 -14.72 16.76 -0.86
C PRO A 39 -14.82 15.30 -1.30
N GLU A 40 -15.96 14.65 -1.04
CA GLU A 40 -16.16 13.20 -1.28
C GLU A 40 -15.94 12.78 -2.73
N ASP A 41 -16.35 13.57 -3.70
CA ASP A 41 -16.13 13.31 -5.13
C ASP A 41 -14.64 13.25 -5.46
N MET A 42 -13.84 14.14 -4.90
CA MET A 42 -12.38 14.11 -5.07
C MET A 42 -11.75 12.91 -4.37
N ILE A 43 -12.21 12.56 -3.16
CA ILE A 43 -11.76 11.34 -2.46
C ILE A 43 -12.07 10.11 -3.30
N ASN A 44 -13.28 10.03 -3.89
CA ASN A 44 -13.68 8.93 -4.75
C ASN A 44 -12.71 8.76 -5.94
N ASP A 45 -12.42 9.85 -6.64
CA ASP A 45 -11.50 9.83 -7.78
C ASP A 45 -10.08 9.44 -7.39
N LEU A 46 -9.58 9.99 -6.27
CA LEU A 46 -8.25 9.66 -5.75
C LEU A 46 -8.15 8.20 -5.32
N VAL A 47 -9.15 7.65 -4.63
CA VAL A 47 -9.16 6.22 -4.23
C VAL A 47 -9.13 5.33 -5.47
N LEU A 48 -9.95 5.61 -6.48
CA LEU A 48 -9.96 4.84 -7.72
C LEU A 48 -8.63 4.94 -8.47
N MET A 49 -7.99 6.10 -8.45
CA MET A 49 -6.66 6.29 -9.00
C MET A 49 -5.59 5.45 -8.26
N LYS A 50 -5.61 5.43 -6.91
CA LYS A 50 -4.69 4.60 -6.12
C LYS A 50 -4.94 3.11 -6.34
N LEU A 51 -6.19 2.69 -6.42
CA LEU A 51 -6.54 1.30 -6.76
C LEU A 51 -6.09 0.93 -8.17
N ASN A 52 -6.21 1.83 -9.12
CA ASN A 52 -5.71 1.61 -10.49
C ASN A 52 -4.18 1.44 -10.51
N ALA A 53 -3.45 2.24 -9.71
CA ALA A 53 -1.99 2.15 -9.61
C ALA A 53 -1.51 0.76 -9.14
N VAL A 54 -2.31 0.09 -8.31
CA VAL A 54 -2.03 -1.29 -7.84
C VAL A 54 -2.75 -2.39 -8.63
N GLY A 55 -3.43 -2.03 -9.74
CA GLY A 55 -4.13 -2.96 -10.61
C GLY A 55 -5.42 -3.53 -10.02
N LEU A 56 -6.09 -2.80 -9.13
CA LEU A 56 -7.28 -3.26 -8.41
C LEU A 56 -8.50 -2.33 -8.55
N ARG A 57 -8.56 -1.51 -9.59
CA ARG A 57 -9.67 -0.55 -9.77
C ARG A 57 -11.06 -1.21 -9.70
N GLY A 58 -11.21 -2.41 -10.28
CA GLY A 58 -12.47 -3.16 -10.27
C GLY A 58 -12.84 -3.79 -8.92
N ALA A 59 -11.92 -3.78 -7.94
CA ALA A 59 -12.11 -4.40 -6.63
C ALA A 59 -12.64 -3.46 -5.56
N ALA A 60 -12.96 -2.20 -5.89
CA ALA A 60 -13.32 -1.15 -4.92
C ALA A 60 -14.45 -1.55 -3.96
N LYS A 61 -15.45 -2.30 -4.46
CA LYS A 61 -16.63 -2.71 -3.69
C LYS A 61 -16.46 -4.02 -2.91
N LEU A 62 -15.36 -4.74 -3.12
CA LEU A 62 -15.10 -6.00 -2.43
C LEU A 62 -14.80 -5.76 -0.95
N MET A 63 -15.15 -6.76 -0.14
CA MET A 63 -14.71 -6.84 1.25
C MET A 63 -13.36 -7.57 1.32
N PRO A 64 -12.52 -7.32 2.34
CA PRO A 64 -11.24 -8.02 2.48
C PRO A 64 -11.34 -9.54 2.44
N ALA A 65 -12.41 -10.12 2.98
CA ALA A 65 -12.67 -11.56 2.96
C ALA A 65 -12.90 -12.13 1.55
N GLU A 66 -13.27 -11.30 0.59
CA GLU A 66 -13.48 -11.67 -0.82
C GLU A 66 -12.19 -11.52 -1.66
N CYS A 67 -11.11 -11.03 -1.05
CA CYS A 67 -9.84 -10.78 -1.72
C CYS A 67 -8.85 -11.92 -1.50
N SER A 68 -8.04 -12.22 -2.53
CA SER A 68 -6.87 -13.09 -2.37
C SER A 68 -5.79 -12.43 -1.50
N GLY A 69 -4.84 -13.21 -0.96
CA GLY A 69 -3.73 -12.67 -0.19
C GLY A 69 -2.93 -11.61 -0.96
N GLY A 70 -2.68 -11.84 -2.24
CA GLY A 70 -2.02 -10.86 -3.10
C GLY A 70 -2.85 -9.59 -3.33
N MET A 71 -4.18 -9.71 -3.41
CA MET A 71 -5.06 -8.54 -3.48
C MET A 71 -5.02 -7.74 -2.17
N VAL A 72 -5.12 -8.39 -1.03
CA VAL A 72 -5.04 -7.75 0.29
C VAL A 72 -3.74 -6.96 0.44
N ARG A 73 -2.60 -7.53 0.02
CA ARG A 73 -1.29 -6.82 0.01
C ARG A 73 -1.33 -5.58 -0.87
N ARG A 74 -1.88 -5.69 -2.08
CA ARG A 74 -1.97 -4.55 -3.01
C ARG A 74 -2.92 -3.46 -2.51
N VAL A 75 -4.01 -3.81 -1.85
CA VAL A 75 -4.86 -2.82 -1.16
C VAL A 75 -4.09 -2.12 -0.04
N GLY A 76 -3.32 -2.87 0.75
CA GLY A 76 -2.42 -2.31 1.75
C GLY A 76 -1.41 -1.30 1.17
N LEU A 77 -0.86 -1.59 -0.03
CA LEU A 77 0.00 -0.66 -0.77
C LEU A 77 -0.77 0.61 -1.20
N ALA A 78 -1.95 0.45 -1.78
CA ALA A 78 -2.79 1.59 -2.17
C ALA A 78 -3.14 2.49 -0.99
N ARG A 79 -3.41 1.89 0.18
CA ARG A 79 -3.64 2.62 1.41
C ARG A 79 -2.39 3.34 1.92
N ALA A 80 -1.21 2.71 1.83
CA ALA A 80 0.05 3.32 2.25
C ALA A 80 0.40 4.58 1.44
N ILE A 81 0.03 4.60 0.15
CA ILE A 81 0.25 5.76 -0.74
C ILE A 81 -0.93 6.74 -0.80
N ALA A 82 -1.97 6.53 0.00
CA ALA A 82 -3.22 7.30 -0.10
C ALA A 82 -3.02 8.81 0.08
N LEU A 83 -2.11 9.21 0.96
CA LEU A 83 -1.83 10.62 1.30
C LEU A 83 -0.56 11.17 0.64
N ASP A 84 -0.06 10.53 -0.41
CA ASP A 84 1.18 10.90 -1.10
C ASP A 84 2.35 11.15 -0.12
N PRO A 85 2.79 10.10 0.62
CA PRO A 85 3.82 10.22 1.65
C PRO A 85 5.20 10.47 1.04
N ASP A 86 6.10 11.05 1.85
CA ASP A 86 7.53 11.20 1.49
C ASP A 86 8.34 9.92 1.82
N LEU A 87 7.84 9.12 2.78
CA LEU A 87 8.44 7.87 3.23
C LEU A 87 7.40 6.77 3.32
N ILE A 88 7.72 5.56 2.82
CA ILE A 88 6.88 4.38 3.00
C ILE A 88 7.67 3.29 3.71
N MET A 89 7.07 2.71 4.74
CA MET A 89 7.59 1.54 5.43
C MET A 89 6.76 0.31 5.05
N TYR A 90 7.44 -0.74 4.63
CA TYR A 90 6.86 -2.04 4.30
C TYR A 90 7.28 -3.06 5.36
N ASP A 91 6.31 -3.61 6.08
CA ASP A 91 6.54 -4.65 7.08
C ASP A 91 6.16 -6.00 6.48
N GLU A 92 7.17 -6.84 6.23
CA GLU A 92 7.02 -8.19 5.66
C GLU A 92 6.09 -8.24 4.44
N PRO A 93 6.33 -7.45 3.37
CA PRO A 93 5.39 -7.34 2.25
C PRO A 93 5.22 -8.64 1.46
N PHE A 94 6.15 -9.59 1.58
CA PHE A 94 6.17 -10.85 0.83
C PHE A 94 5.70 -12.05 1.64
N ALA A 95 5.60 -11.93 2.97
CA ALA A 95 5.30 -13.05 3.86
C ALA A 95 3.97 -13.74 3.52
N GLY A 96 4.01 -15.06 3.36
CA GLY A 96 2.83 -15.88 3.10
C GLY A 96 2.24 -15.75 1.69
N LEU A 97 2.93 -15.09 0.77
CA LEU A 97 2.53 -15.02 -0.64
C LEU A 97 3.16 -16.15 -1.45
N ASP A 98 2.46 -16.61 -2.50
CA ASP A 98 3.01 -17.47 -3.52
C ASP A 98 4.07 -16.72 -4.38
N PRO A 99 4.99 -17.41 -5.08
CA PRO A 99 6.05 -16.77 -5.85
C PRO A 99 5.58 -15.79 -6.92
N ILE A 100 4.43 -16.06 -7.56
CA ILE A 100 3.85 -15.17 -8.57
C ILE A 100 3.40 -13.87 -7.92
N SER A 101 2.68 -13.95 -6.80
CA SER A 101 2.23 -12.80 -6.04
C SER A 101 3.39 -11.99 -5.46
N CYS A 102 4.45 -12.65 -4.96
CA CYS A 102 5.68 -11.98 -4.51
C CYS A 102 6.29 -11.13 -5.62
N ASN A 103 6.43 -11.70 -6.82
CA ASN A 103 6.99 -10.98 -7.96
C ASN A 103 6.11 -9.77 -8.37
N VAL A 104 4.79 -9.93 -8.34
CA VAL A 104 3.85 -8.82 -8.63
C VAL A 104 3.99 -7.70 -7.60
N VAL A 105 4.01 -8.04 -6.31
CA VAL A 105 4.14 -7.06 -5.21
C VAL A 105 5.51 -6.37 -5.27
N GLY A 106 6.60 -7.09 -5.49
CA GLY A 106 7.95 -6.53 -5.59
C GLY A 106 8.08 -5.53 -6.75
N LYS A 107 7.60 -5.90 -7.94
CA LYS A 107 7.57 -5.00 -9.10
C LYS A 107 6.71 -3.76 -8.83
N LEU A 108 5.62 -3.93 -8.10
CA LEU A 108 4.72 -2.84 -7.79
C LEU A 108 5.36 -1.86 -6.79
N ILE A 109 6.03 -2.36 -5.74
CA ILE A 109 6.80 -1.54 -4.80
C ILE A 109 7.83 -0.71 -5.57
N ARG A 110 8.60 -1.34 -6.47
CA ARG A 110 9.60 -0.63 -7.28
C ARG A 110 8.97 0.44 -8.16
N ARG A 111 7.90 0.11 -8.90
CA ARG A 111 7.20 1.07 -9.76
C ARG A 111 6.63 2.26 -8.99
N LEU A 112 6.04 2.01 -7.82
CA LEU A 112 5.51 3.09 -6.98
C LEU A 112 6.62 3.98 -6.45
N ASN A 113 7.74 3.37 -6.02
CA ASN A 113 8.90 4.12 -5.58
C ASN A 113 9.44 5.05 -6.66
N ASP A 114 9.62 4.53 -7.87
CA ASP A 114 10.15 5.29 -9.01
C ASP A 114 9.16 6.38 -9.47
N ALA A 115 7.87 6.06 -9.52
CA ALA A 115 6.84 7.00 -9.99
C ALA A 115 6.54 8.13 -8.99
N LEU A 116 6.59 7.85 -7.69
CA LEU A 116 6.28 8.83 -6.64
C LEU A 116 7.52 9.56 -6.11
N GLY A 117 8.72 9.06 -6.42
CA GLY A 117 9.98 9.60 -5.88
C GLY A 117 10.08 9.52 -4.36
N VAL A 118 9.44 8.50 -3.76
CA VAL A 118 9.41 8.31 -2.31
C VAL A 118 10.63 7.56 -1.82
N THR A 119 11.00 7.76 -0.55
CA THR A 119 11.93 6.88 0.15
C THR A 119 11.18 5.68 0.69
N SER A 120 11.73 4.47 0.50
CA SER A 120 11.10 3.23 0.95
C SER A 120 12.01 2.45 1.88
N ILE A 121 11.45 1.93 2.98
CA ILE A 121 12.11 1.02 3.90
C ILE A 121 11.33 -0.29 3.87
N VAL A 122 12.02 -1.38 3.53
CA VAL A 122 11.44 -2.74 3.54
C VAL A 122 12.06 -3.52 4.68
N VAL A 123 11.25 -4.01 5.60
CA VAL A 123 11.64 -4.95 6.64
C VAL A 123 11.17 -6.33 6.21
N SER A 124 12.10 -7.26 6.06
CA SER A 124 11.77 -8.62 5.60
C SER A 124 12.77 -9.64 6.09
N TYR A 125 12.29 -10.84 6.42
CA TYR A 125 13.12 -12.03 6.65
C TYR A 125 13.50 -12.75 5.34
N ASP A 126 12.77 -12.47 4.25
CA ASP A 126 13.05 -13.01 2.92
C ASP A 126 13.99 -12.08 2.15
N ALA A 127 15.29 -12.30 2.30
CA ALA A 127 16.31 -11.54 1.61
C ALA A 127 16.21 -11.69 0.08
N GLN A 128 15.86 -12.89 -0.41
CA GLN A 128 15.88 -13.20 -1.83
C GLN A 128 14.83 -12.42 -2.62
N GLU A 129 13.60 -12.34 -2.10
CA GLU A 129 12.53 -11.55 -2.72
C GLU A 129 12.75 -10.04 -2.54
N SER A 130 13.29 -9.63 -1.38
CA SER A 130 13.57 -8.22 -1.09
C SER A 130 14.64 -7.64 -2.00
N LEU A 131 15.72 -8.37 -2.28
CA LEU A 131 16.83 -7.92 -3.15
C LEU A 131 16.38 -7.52 -4.57
N ARG A 132 15.21 -7.95 -5.01
CA ARG A 132 14.69 -7.61 -6.34
C ARG A 132 14.11 -6.19 -6.45
N CYS A 133 13.81 -5.55 -5.34
CA CYS A 133 13.13 -4.26 -5.33
C CYS A 133 13.82 -3.15 -4.53
N ILE A 134 14.99 -3.43 -3.94
CA ILE A 134 15.73 -2.49 -3.08
C ILE A 134 17.07 -2.08 -3.70
N ASP A 135 17.59 -0.92 -3.27
CA ASP A 135 18.88 -0.38 -3.71
C ASP A 135 19.99 -0.65 -2.68
N TYR A 136 19.64 -0.68 -1.40
CA TYR A 136 20.58 -0.85 -0.29
C TYR A 136 20.07 -1.88 0.72
N VAL A 137 20.98 -2.61 1.36
CA VAL A 137 20.69 -3.60 2.41
C VAL A 137 21.44 -3.25 3.67
N TYR A 138 20.74 -3.35 4.80
CA TYR A 138 21.31 -3.27 6.13
C TYR A 138 21.00 -4.56 6.90
N PHE A 139 22.03 -5.16 7.53
CA PHE A 139 21.92 -6.38 8.33
C PHE A 139 22.05 -6.06 9.82
#